data_af4ff6143a3ed888aab85653c178d06b
#
_entry.id   af4ff6143a3ed888aab85653c178d06b
#
_cell.length_a   1.000
_cell.length_b   1.000
_cell.length_c   1.000
_cell.angle_alpha   90.00
_cell.angle_beta   90.00
_cell.angle_gamma   90.00
#
_symmetry.space_group_name_H-M   'P 1'
#
loop_
_entity.id
_entity.type
_entity.pdbx_description
1 polymer ?
#
loop_
_entity_poly.entity_id
_entity_poly.type
_entity_poly.pdbx_seq_one_letter_code
_entity_poly.pdbx_strand_id
1 'polypeptide(L)'
;EYLESVTTNLHESVMKVRMVPIESVVNKFPRMIRDLQKKLGKKMELYMSGEETELDRTVVDEIGDPLMHLLRNSADHGLESAAVRKERGKPEVGSIFLNAYQEGNNVVIEVRDDGNGIDVDAVRAKAIERGTITEEQAESMSEKEIINLLFLPSFSTAKQVSDVSGRGVGLDVVRSKIESLSGEVEVKSKLGVGSTWIIRLPLTLAIIQALMVVVGGEKYAISLGSIQTIEDISPADIKFVQSKEVITLRGNVIPLVRLNKVLGIESTKKEDENLIAVIVKKGDKQAGLIIDELMGQQEIVIKSLGKYINKSKEISGATILGDGEVALILDTNALL
;
A
#
# COMPACT_ATOMS: atom_id res chain seq x y z
N GLU A 1 4.12 -28.79 -15.62
CA GLU A 1 5.55 -28.34 -15.50
C GLU A 1 6.08 -27.69 -16.78
N TYR A 2 6.07 -28.38 -17.99
CA TYR A 2 6.61 -27.79 -19.23
C TYR A 2 5.81 -26.56 -19.69
N LEU A 3 4.48 -26.63 -19.73
CA LEU A 3 3.60 -25.50 -20.08
C LEU A 3 3.73 -24.35 -19.08
N GLU A 4 3.83 -24.63 -17.81
CA GLU A 4 4.06 -23.63 -16.76
C GLU A 4 5.40 -22.91 -16.98
N SER A 5 6.47 -23.66 -17.25
CA SER A 5 7.78 -23.09 -17.55
C SER A 5 7.75 -22.20 -18.81
N VAL A 6 7.07 -22.61 -19.87
CA VAL A 6 6.93 -21.81 -21.10
C VAL A 6 6.11 -20.55 -20.83
N THR A 7 5.04 -20.65 -20.06
CA THR A 7 4.21 -19.49 -19.71
C THR A 7 4.99 -18.50 -18.85
N THR A 8 5.74 -18.98 -17.86
CA THR A 8 6.60 -18.13 -17.01
C THR A 8 7.68 -17.42 -17.84
N ASN A 9 8.39 -18.16 -18.72
CA ASN A 9 9.42 -17.58 -19.59
C ASN A 9 8.85 -16.55 -20.57
N LEU A 10 7.65 -16.80 -21.12
CA LEU A 10 6.96 -15.87 -22.00
C LEU A 10 6.59 -14.58 -21.22
N HIS A 11 6.06 -14.76 -20.00
CA HIS A 11 5.71 -13.64 -19.13
C HIS A 11 6.93 -12.78 -18.80
N GLU A 12 8.03 -13.39 -18.36
CA GLU A 12 9.28 -12.67 -18.09
C GLU A 12 9.79 -11.91 -19.33
N SER A 13 9.70 -12.51 -20.51
CA SER A 13 10.12 -11.89 -21.75
C SER A 13 9.25 -10.67 -22.09
N VAL A 14 7.92 -10.79 -21.94
CA VAL A 14 6.98 -9.67 -22.13
C VAL A 14 7.24 -8.55 -21.12
N MET A 15 7.51 -8.91 -19.85
CA MET A 15 7.82 -7.93 -18.82
C MET A 15 9.11 -7.15 -19.11
N LYS A 16 10.17 -7.84 -19.58
CA LYS A 16 11.43 -7.17 -19.99
C LYS A 16 11.22 -6.11 -21.06
N VAL A 17 10.34 -6.36 -22.02
CA VAL A 17 10.03 -5.38 -23.10
C VAL A 17 9.30 -4.14 -22.54
N ARG A 18 8.62 -4.25 -21.41
CA ARG A 18 7.89 -3.16 -20.75
C ARG A 18 8.73 -2.35 -19.78
N MET A 19 9.92 -2.82 -19.42
CA MET A 19 10.81 -2.12 -18.49
C MET A 19 11.35 -0.85 -19.15
N VAL A 20 11.38 0.23 -18.37
CA VAL A 20 11.94 1.51 -18.78
C VAL A 20 12.77 2.10 -17.63
N PRO A 21 13.86 2.82 -17.91
CA PRO A 21 14.64 3.47 -16.87
C PRO A 21 13.82 4.52 -16.09
N ILE A 22 14.10 4.63 -14.80
CA ILE A 22 13.46 5.64 -13.93
C ILE A 22 13.93 7.07 -14.29
N GLU A 23 14.98 7.22 -15.08
CA GLU A 23 15.56 8.48 -15.55
C GLU A 23 14.48 9.44 -16.06
N SER A 24 13.52 8.95 -16.84
CA SER A 24 12.42 9.76 -17.40
C SER A 24 11.62 10.53 -16.35
N VAL A 25 11.55 9.99 -15.12
CA VAL A 25 10.83 10.60 -13.99
C VAL A 25 11.76 11.50 -13.17
N VAL A 26 12.98 11.04 -12.88
CA VAL A 26 13.86 11.73 -11.93
C VAL A 26 14.55 12.94 -12.53
N ASN A 27 14.70 13.03 -13.85
CA ASN A 27 15.35 14.15 -14.55
C ASN A 27 14.74 15.54 -14.27
N LYS A 28 13.50 15.61 -13.84
CA LYS A 28 12.80 16.86 -13.47
C LYS A 28 13.15 17.34 -12.04
N PHE A 29 13.64 16.48 -11.17
CA PHE A 29 13.85 16.79 -9.75
C PHE A 29 14.97 17.80 -9.46
N PRO A 30 16.10 17.83 -10.18
CA PRO A 30 17.11 18.87 -9.97
C PRO A 30 16.58 20.29 -10.17
N ARG A 31 15.70 20.49 -11.16
CA ARG A 31 15.04 21.79 -11.37
C ARG A 31 14.10 22.12 -10.21
N MET A 32 13.29 21.16 -9.78
CA MET A 32 12.37 21.33 -8.66
C MET A 32 13.11 21.71 -7.37
N ILE A 33 14.22 21.04 -7.04
CA ILE A 33 15.01 21.35 -5.84
C ILE A 33 15.61 22.76 -5.92
N ARG A 34 16.10 23.21 -7.08
CA ARG A 34 16.57 24.59 -7.27
C ARG A 34 15.44 25.62 -7.05
N ASP A 35 14.25 25.34 -7.48
CA ASP A 35 13.08 26.22 -7.25
C ASP A 35 12.70 26.25 -5.76
N LEU A 36 12.75 25.08 -5.08
CA LEU A 36 12.54 25.00 -3.64
C LEU A 36 13.63 25.73 -2.82
N GLN A 37 14.90 25.66 -3.22
CA GLN A 37 15.98 26.44 -2.59
C GLN A 37 15.64 27.93 -2.53
N LYS A 38 15.20 28.49 -3.66
CA LYS A 38 14.83 29.91 -3.76
C LYS A 38 13.62 30.24 -2.91
N LYS A 39 12.60 29.39 -2.97
CA LYS A 39 11.35 29.59 -2.24
C LYS A 39 11.52 29.50 -0.73
N LEU A 40 12.32 28.54 -0.26
CA LEU A 40 12.52 28.26 1.17
C LEU A 40 13.71 29.04 1.77
N GLY A 41 14.53 29.69 0.95
CA GLY A 41 15.74 30.37 1.43
C GLY A 41 16.77 29.43 2.06
N LYS A 42 16.75 28.14 1.70
CA LYS A 42 17.66 27.12 2.24
C LYS A 42 18.71 26.74 1.19
N LYS A 43 19.92 26.46 1.63
CA LYS A 43 20.99 25.92 0.77
C LYS A 43 20.88 24.40 0.78
N MET A 44 20.70 23.77 -0.40
CA MET A 44 20.59 22.33 -0.50
C MET A 44 21.08 21.83 -1.85
N GLU A 45 21.54 20.59 -1.91
CA GLU A 45 21.93 19.90 -3.15
C GLU A 45 21.27 18.54 -3.24
N LEU A 46 20.92 18.14 -4.47
CA LEU A 46 20.34 16.84 -4.79
C LEU A 46 21.42 15.98 -5.48
N TYR A 47 21.69 14.82 -4.92
CA TYR A 47 22.53 13.80 -5.47
C TYR A 47 21.64 12.63 -5.93
N MET A 48 21.84 12.19 -7.16
CA MET A 48 21.06 11.08 -7.72
C MET A 48 22.01 9.96 -8.17
N SER A 49 21.56 8.72 -8.04
CA SER A 49 22.25 7.53 -8.55
C SER A 49 21.27 6.43 -8.91
N GLY A 50 21.64 5.58 -9.87
CA GLY A 50 20.80 4.48 -10.33
C GLY A 50 19.66 4.91 -11.23
N GLU A 51 19.81 6.01 -11.96
CA GLU A 51 18.82 6.54 -12.89
C GLU A 51 18.52 5.56 -14.04
N GLU A 52 19.46 4.67 -14.34
CA GLU A 52 19.34 3.58 -15.30
C GLU A 52 18.52 2.40 -14.80
N THR A 53 18.13 2.37 -13.51
CA THR A 53 17.34 1.28 -12.93
C THR A 53 15.99 1.16 -13.62
N GLU A 54 15.71 -0.02 -14.13
CA GLU A 54 14.50 -0.30 -14.92
C GLU A 54 13.33 -0.72 -14.03
N LEU A 55 12.15 -0.22 -14.37
CA LEU A 55 10.86 -0.56 -13.76
C LEU A 55 9.79 -0.72 -14.84
N ASP A 56 8.71 -1.42 -14.54
CA ASP A 56 7.54 -1.45 -15.44
C ASP A 56 7.07 -0.02 -15.74
N ARG A 57 6.75 0.25 -17.01
CA ARG A 57 6.31 1.57 -17.48
C ARG A 57 5.18 2.15 -16.65
N THR A 58 4.20 1.33 -16.26
CA THR A 58 3.06 1.79 -15.44
C THR A 58 3.53 2.29 -14.08
N VAL A 59 4.53 1.61 -13.48
CA VAL A 59 5.13 2.02 -12.21
C VAL A 59 5.88 3.33 -12.38
N VAL A 60 6.69 3.46 -13.45
CA VAL A 60 7.45 4.69 -13.75
C VAL A 60 6.51 5.88 -13.92
N ASP A 61 5.40 5.72 -14.64
CA ASP A 61 4.43 6.80 -14.87
C ASP A 61 3.75 7.27 -13.56
N GLU A 62 3.63 6.39 -12.58
CA GLU A 62 2.86 6.62 -11.36
C GLU A 62 3.73 6.97 -10.13
N ILE A 63 5.02 6.60 -10.10
CA ILE A 63 5.91 6.80 -8.94
C ILE A 63 6.42 8.25 -8.80
N GLY A 64 6.31 9.03 -9.87
CA GLY A 64 6.85 10.39 -9.91
C GLY A 64 6.27 11.33 -8.86
N ASP A 65 4.97 11.29 -8.63
CA ASP A 65 4.29 12.13 -7.64
C ASP A 65 4.65 11.77 -6.20
N PRO A 66 4.67 10.48 -5.80
CA PRO A 66 5.23 10.05 -4.51
C PRO A 66 6.65 10.53 -4.26
N LEU A 67 7.57 10.33 -5.21
CA LEU A 67 8.96 10.75 -5.07
C LEU A 67 9.09 12.27 -4.94
N MET A 68 8.35 13.02 -5.77
CA MET A 68 8.32 14.48 -5.69
C MET A 68 7.85 14.96 -4.30
N HIS A 69 6.86 14.29 -3.70
CA HIS A 69 6.36 14.62 -2.38
C HIS A 69 7.40 14.34 -1.29
N LEU A 70 8.08 13.19 -1.34
CA LEU A 70 9.14 12.85 -0.37
C LEU A 70 10.32 13.81 -0.48
N LEU A 71 10.79 14.14 -1.68
CA LEU A 71 11.83 15.14 -1.90
C LEU A 71 11.45 16.52 -1.37
N ARG A 72 10.18 16.92 -1.57
CA ARG A 72 9.67 18.18 -1.00
C ARG A 72 9.66 18.14 0.52
N ASN A 73 9.25 17.03 1.14
CA ASN A 73 9.27 16.88 2.58
C ASN A 73 10.69 16.96 3.13
N SER A 74 11.66 16.33 2.50
CA SER A 74 13.07 16.44 2.86
C SER A 74 13.57 17.88 2.76
N ALA A 75 13.24 18.60 1.68
CA ALA A 75 13.65 19.98 1.48
C ALA A 75 12.98 20.96 2.47
N ASP A 76 11.68 20.83 2.70
CA ASP A 76 10.88 21.78 3.50
C ASP A 76 10.99 21.49 5.00
N HIS A 77 10.74 20.25 5.38
CA HIS A 77 10.64 19.82 6.77
C HIS A 77 11.90 19.11 7.29
N GLY A 78 12.61 18.38 6.41
CA GLY A 78 13.81 17.64 6.78
C GLY A 78 15.00 18.54 7.01
N LEU A 79 15.41 19.33 6.02
CA LEU A 79 16.59 20.18 6.10
C LEU A 79 16.36 21.45 6.95
N GLU A 80 17.34 21.76 7.79
CA GLU A 80 17.38 23.00 8.56
C GLU A 80 17.87 24.18 7.69
N SER A 81 17.67 25.41 8.18
CA SER A 81 18.29 26.59 7.59
C SER A 81 19.82 26.57 7.76
N ALA A 82 20.54 27.25 6.90
CA ALA A 82 22.01 27.30 6.94
C ALA A 82 22.55 27.77 8.31
N ALA A 83 21.86 28.71 8.98
CA ALA A 83 22.22 29.18 10.31
C ALA A 83 22.12 28.07 11.37
N VAL A 84 20.99 27.37 11.42
CA VAL A 84 20.77 26.27 12.36
C VAL A 84 21.74 25.11 12.10
N ARG A 85 22.02 24.78 10.81
CA ARG A 85 23.00 23.75 10.47
C ARG A 85 24.39 24.08 11.00
N LYS A 86 24.81 25.34 10.84
CA LYS A 86 26.11 25.82 11.35
C LYS A 86 26.19 25.72 12.88
N GLU A 87 25.14 26.11 13.60
CA GLU A 87 25.07 25.96 15.06
C GLU A 87 25.19 24.51 15.52
N ARG A 88 24.69 23.57 14.71
CA ARG A 88 24.76 22.12 14.98
C ARG A 88 26.03 21.45 14.47
N GLY A 89 26.98 22.21 13.93
CA GLY A 89 28.23 21.68 13.37
C GLY A 89 28.05 20.90 12.05
N LYS A 90 26.94 21.11 11.34
CA LYS A 90 26.67 20.52 10.02
C LYS A 90 27.14 21.47 8.90
N PRO A 91 27.43 20.95 7.69
CA PRO A 91 27.67 21.79 6.51
C PRO A 91 26.50 22.74 6.25
N GLU A 92 26.76 23.97 5.82
CA GLU A 92 25.70 24.95 5.52
C GLU A 92 24.74 24.48 4.43
N VAL A 93 25.27 23.71 3.46
CA VAL A 93 24.49 23.11 2.38
C VAL A 93 23.94 21.78 2.87
N GLY A 94 22.63 21.62 2.87
CA GLY A 94 21.97 20.35 3.16
C GLY A 94 22.04 19.41 1.95
N SER A 95 22.10 18.12 2.20
CA SER A 95 22.20 17.11 1.15
C SER A 95 20.95 16.25 1.11
N ILE A 96 20.41 16.10 -0.09
CA ILE A 96 19.31 15.16 -0.38
C ILE A 96 19.84 14.15 -1.39
N PHE A 97 19.61 12.85 -1.12
CA PHE A 97 20.04 11.76 -1.97
C PHE A 97 18.82 11.02 -2.50
N LEU A 98 18.82 10.73 -3.79
CA LEU A 98 17.85 9.86 -4.44
C LEU A 98 18.61 8.72 -5.09
N ASN A 99 18.48 7.52 -4.54
CA ASN A 99 19.17 6.33 -5.05
C ASN A 99 18.14 5.31 -5.49
N ALA A 100 18.36 4.68 -6.65
CA ALA A 100 17.56 3.56 -7.11
C ALA A 100 18.48 2.38 -7.43
N TYR A 101 18.06 1.18 -7.02
CA TYR A 101 18.83 -0.04 -7.30
C TYR A 101 17.93 -1.26 -7.20
N GLN A 102 18.36 -2.34 -7.82
CA GLN A 102 17.66 -3.62 -7.73
C GLN A 102 18.16 -4.42 -6.52
N GLU A 103 17.22 -4.95 -5.75
CA GLU A 103 17.45 -5.85 -4.62
C GLU A 103 16.58 -7.10 -4.76
N GLY A 104 17.18 -8.20 -5.25
CA GLY A 104 16.43 -9.44 -5.54
C GLY A 104 15.36 -9.21 -6.62
N ASN A 105 14.11 -9.49 -6.29
CA ASN A 105 12.97 -9.29 -7.20
C ASN A 105 12.26 -7.95 -7.01
N ASN A 106 12.90 -7.00 -6.32
CA ASN A 106 12.38 -5.66 -6.09
C ASN A 106 13.33 -4.60 -6.62
N VAL A 107 12.78 -3.45 -6.96
CA VAL A 107 13.53 -2.20 -7.06
C VAL A 107 13.34 -1.43 -5.76
N VAL A 108 14.44 -0.98 -5.20
CA VAL A 108 14.46 -0.12 -4.03
C VAL A 108 14.76 1.31 -4.48
N ILE A 109 13.95 2.26 -4.05
CA ILE A 109 14.18 3.68 -4.26
C ILE A 109 14.29 4.33 -2.89
N GLU A 110 15.42 4.98 -2.63
CA GLU A 110 15.69 5.66 -1.37
C GLU A 110 15.73 7.17 -1.57
N VAL A 111 14.97 7.89 -0.75
CA VAL A 111 15.09 9.34 -0.60
C VAL A 111 15.62 9.62 0.80
N ARG A 112 16.86 10.13 0.87
CA ARG A 112 17.57 10.41 2.13
C ARG A 112 17.90 11.88 2.23
N ASP A 113 17.77 12.44 3.43
CA ASP A 113 18.29 13.77 3.78
C ASP A 113 19.23 13.69 5.00
N ASP A 114 20.12 14.66 5.10
CA ASP A 114 21.01 14.88 6.25
C ASP A 114 20.48 15.97 7.21
N GLY A 115 19.15 16.13 7.23
CA GLY A 115 18.47 17.16 7.98
C GLY A 115 18.28 16.85 9.46
N ASN A 116 17.22 17.42 10.04
CA ASN A 116 16.95 17.29 11.47
C ASN A 116 16.51 15.88 11.90
N GLY A 117 16.04 15.07 10.98
CA GLY A 117 15.35 13.83 11.30
C GLY A 117 13.95 14.07 11.87
N ILE A 118 13.27 13.01 12.24
CA ILE A 118 11.93 13.02 12.83
C ILE A 118 12.06 12.97 14.34
N ASP A 119 11.45 13.94 15.00
CA ASP A 119 11.32 13.97 16.45
C ASP A 119 10.16 13.04 16.86
N VAL A 120 10.50 11.85 17.36
CA VAL A 120 9.55 10.80 17.75
C VAL A 120 8.66 11.26 18.90
N ASP A 121 9.22 12.03 19.85
CA ASP A 121 8.46 12.53 21.01
C ASP A 121 7.46 13.60 20.59
N ALA A 122 7.83 14.47 19.66
CA ALA A 122 6.91 15.45 19.09
C ALA A 122 5.78 14.78 18.29
N VAL A 123 6.09 13.70 17.54
CA VAL A 123 5.08 12.89 16.82
C VAL A 123 4.14 12.23 17.81
N ARG A 124 4.68 11.61 18.88
CA ARG A 124 3.91 10.97 19.96
C ARG A 124 2.95 11.94 20.63
N ALA A 125 3.46 13.08 21.08
CA ALA A 125 2.66 14.13 21.73
C ALA A 125 1.51 14.61 20.84
N LYS A 126 1.80 14.83 19.54
CA LYS A 126 0.80 15.26 18.56
C LYS A 126 -0.26 14.20 18.26
N ALA A 127 0.10 12.91 18.29
CA ALA A 127 -0.82 11.80 18.11
C ALA A 127 -1.82 11.69 19.27
N ILE A 128 -1.35 11.93 20.51
CA ILE A 128 -2.18 11.97 21.72
C ILE A 128 -3.09 13.21 21.68
N GLU A 129 -2.55 14.40 21.41
CA GLU A 129 -3.31 15.65 21.30
C GLU A 129 -4.48 15.55 20.30
N ARG A 130 -4.27 14.83 19.19
CA ARG A 130 -5.28 14.60 18.15
C ARG A 130 -6.24 13.45 18.44
N GLY A 131 -6.03 12.72 19.52
CA GLY A 131 -6.83 11.56 19.87
C GLY A 131 -6.64 10.37 18.91
N THR A 132 -5.53 10.33 18.18
CA THR A 132 -5.19 9.23 17.26
C THR A 132 -4.80 7.97 18.05
N ILE A 133 -4.13 8.17 19.18
CA ILE A 133 -3.76 7.12 20.14
C ILE A 133 -4.00 7.63 21.57
N THR A 134 -4.17 6.70 22.53
CA THR A 134 -4.22 7.05 23.96
C THR A 134 -2.81 7.15 24.55
N GLU A 135 -2.66 7.75 25.73
CA GLU A 135 -1.38 7.80 26.44
C GLU A 135 -0.83 6.39 26.73
N GLU A 136 -1.69 5.47 27.17
CA GLU A 136 -1.33 4.08 27.45
C GLU A 136 -0.81 3.36 26.19
N GLN A 137 -1.46 3.60 25.03
CA GLN A 137 -0.99 3.07 23.75
C GLN A 137 0.35 3.67 23.36
N ALA A 138 0.53 4.98 23.56
CA ALA A 138 1.77 5.68 23.24
C ALA A 138 2.98 5.18 24.03
N GLU A 139 2.78 4.77 25.30
CA GLU A 139 3.82 4.20 26.15
C GLU A 139 4.26 2.80 25.69
N SER A 140 3.35 2.02 25.12
CA SER A 140 3.62 0.65 24.66
C SER A 140 4.20 0.58 23.24
N MET A 141 4.09 1.67 22.45
CA MET A 141 4.52 1.71 21.07
C MET A 141 6.04 1.93 20.94
N SER A 142 6.66 1.20 20.03
CA SER A 142 8.04 1.41 19.61
C SER A 142 8.20 2.71 18.80
N GLU A 143 9.44 3.23 18.70
CA GLU A 143 9.74 4.42 17.87
C GLU A 143 9.27 4.24 16.41
N LYS A 144 9.45 3.03 15.86
CA LYS A 144 9.02 2.69 14.51
C LYS A 144 7.49 2.79 14.35
N GLU A 145 6.73 2.32 15.33
CA GLU A 145 5.27 2.41 15.33
C GLU A 145 4.80 3.86 15.44
N ILE A 146 5.45 4.66 16.30
CA ILE A 146 5.16 6.10 16.42
C ILE A 146 5.44 6.82 15.09
N ILE A 147 6.58 6.57 14.45
CA ILE A 147 6.90 7.17 13.14
C ILE A 147 5.89 6.75 12.07
N ASN A 148 5.40 5.52 12.12
CA ASN A 148 4.38 5.03 11.19
C ASN A 148 3.03 5.77 11.29
N LEU A 149 2.74 6.45 12.40
CA LEU A 149 1.56 7.31 12.53
C LEU A 149 1.56 8.48 11.53
N LEU A 150 2.73 8.90 11.05
CA LEU A 150 2.84 9.94 10.02
C LEU A 150 2.11 9.61 8.72
N PHE A 151 1.87 8.32 8.45
CA PHE A 151 1.15 7.86 7.28
C PHE A 151 -0.38 7.76 7.49
N LEU A 152 -0.88 8.10 8.66
CA LEU A 152 -2.32 8.11 8.89
C LEU A 152 -2.96 9.38 8.27
N PRO A 153 -4.18 9.25 7.70
CA PRO A 153 -4.85 10.38 7.02
C PRO A 153 -5.03 11.65 7.88
N SER A 154 -5.13 11.48 9.18
CA SER A 154 -5.31 12.59 10.15
C SER A 154 -4.00 13.27 10.56
N PHE A 155 -2.84 12.71 10.19
CA PHE A 155 -1.55 13.16 10.72
C PHE A 155 -0.89 14.27 9.88
N SER A 156 -1.33 14.48 8.64
CA SER A 156 -0.81 15.55 7.78
C SER A 156 -0.98 16.92 8.44
N THR A 157 0.11 17.67 8.50
CA THR A 157 0.20 18.98 9.17
C THR A 157 -0.41 20.13 8.37
N ALA A 158 -0.95 19.87 7.20
CA ALA A 158 -1.50 20.90 6.32
C ALA A 158 -2.81 21.47 6.86
N LYS A 159 -2.73 22.38 7.84
CA LYS A 159 -3.81 23.34 8.18
C LYS A 159 -4.04 24.39 7.09
N GLN A 160 -3.17 24.47 6.11
CA GLN A 160 -3.32 25.33 4.93
C GLN A 160 -3.04 24.50 3.69
N VAL A 161 -4.03 24.48 2.79
CA VAL A 161 -3.85 24.16 1.38
C VAL A 161 -2.78 25.13 0.89
N SER A 162 -1.51 24.73 0.89
CA SER A 162 -0.47 25.54 0.27
C SER A 162 -0.75 25.56 -1.22
N ASP A 163 -0.94 26.75 -1.77
CA ASP A 163 -1.30 27.11 -3.15
C ASP A 163 -0.42 26.56 -4.28
N VAL A 164 0.43 25.56 -4.03
CA VAL A 164 1.38 25.01 -5.03
C VAL A 164 1.03 23.62 -5.53
N SER A 165 0.07 22.95 -4.87
CA SER A 165 -0.49 21.68 -5.36
C SER A 165 -1.93 21.61 -4.88
N GLY A 166 -2.89 22.12 -5.59
CA GLY A 166 -4.33 22.18 -5.26
C GLY A 166 -5.03 20.86 -4.88
N ARG A 167 -4.27 19.94 -4.30
CA ARG A 167 -4.71 18.65 -3.75
C ARG A 167 -3.89 18.43 -2.48
N GLY A 168 -4.51 18.43 -1.31
CA GLY A 168 -3.89 18.13 -0.02
C GLY A 168 -3.21 16.74 -0.01
N VAL A 169 -2.02 16.63 -0.60
CA VAL A 169 -1.26 15.39 -0.69
C VAL A 169 -0.45 15.26 0.60
N GLY A 170 -0.80 14.28 1.44
CA GLY A 170 -0.06 13.91 2.64
C GLY A 170 0.75 12.63 2.43
N LEU A 171 1.45 12.20 3.47
CA LEU A 171 2.18 10.93 3.46
C LEU A 171 1.24 9.72 3.36
N ASP A 172 0.00 9.83 3.80
CA ASP A 172 -1.07 8.86 3.61
C ASP A 172 -1.34 8.58 2.12
N VAL A 173 -1.38 9.64 1.30
CA VAL A 173 -1.55 9.52 -0.15
C VAL A 173 -0.30 8.88 -0.79
N VAL A 174 0.91 9.23 -0.31
CA VAL A 174 2.15 8.61 -0.77
C VAL A 174 2.12 7.10 -0.51
N ARG A 175 1.79 6.68 0.72
CA ARG A 175 1.67 5.26 1.08
C ARG A 175 0.62 4.56 0.23
N SER A 176 -0.60 5.10 0.17
CA SER A 176 -1.69 4.51 -0.62
C SER A 176 -1.33 4.35 -2.10
N LYS A 177 -0.56 5.31 -2.66
CA LYS A 177 -0.10 5.22 -4.04
C LYS A 177 0.94 4.13 -4.25
N ILE A 178 1.92 4.02 -3.35
CA ILE A 178 2.94 2.97 -3.39
C ILE A 178 2.31 1.58 -3.20
N GLU A 179 1.38 1.43 -2.26
CA GLU A 179 0.63 0.19 -2.04
C GLU A 179 -0.22 -0.19 -3.27
N SER A 180 -0.80 0.79 -3.99
CA SER A 180 -1.53 0.53 -5.23
C SER A 180 -0.63 0.02 -6.37
N LEU A 181 0.69 0.22 -6.27
CA LEU A 181 1.71 -0.34 -7.14
C LEU A 181 2.28 -1.66 -6.58
N SER A 182 1.63 -2.24 -5.57
CA SER A 182 2.09 -3.43 -4.85
C SER A 182 3.44 -3.26 -4.18
N GLY A 183 3.81 -2.02 -3.87
CA GLY A 183 5.03 -1.68 -3.18
C GLY A 183 4.81 -1.41 -1.70
N GLU A 184 5.92 -1.21 -1.00
CA GLU A 184 5.98 -0.85 0.40
C GLU A 184 6.78 0.44 0.59
N VAL A 185 6.41 1.24 1.60
CA VAL A 185 7.19 2.40 2.02
C VAL A 185 7.52 2.30 3.50
N GLU A 186 8.79 2.45 3.80
CA GLU A 186 9.35 2.48 5.17
C GLU A 186 10.11 3.79 5.37
N VAL A 187 10.15 4.27 6.62
CA VAL A 187 10.98 5.41 6.99
C VAL A 187 11.89 5.04 8.14
N LYS A 188 13.17 5.37 8.00
CA LYS A 188 14.19 5.30 9.05
C LYS A 188 14.66 6.71 9.34
N SER A 189 14.66 7.11 10.58
CA SER A 189 15.06 8.46 10.97
C SER A 189 15.78 8.45 12.30
N LYS A 190 16.71 9.41 12.44
CA LYS A 190 17.38 9.66 13.71
C LYS A 190 17.46 11.17 13.91
N LEU A 191 16.95 11.64 15.04
CA LEU A 191 16.94 13.06 15.39
C LEU A 191 18.37 13.64 15.35
N GLY A 192 18.53 14.79 14.72
CA GLY A 192 19.81 15.48 14.51
C GLY A 192 20.65 14.92 13.36
N VAL A 193 20.31 13.77 12.77
CA VAL A 193 21.10 13.09 11.72
C VAL A 193 20.43 13.17 10.35
N GLY A 194 19.12 12.96 10.29
CA GLY A 194 18.34 12.97 9.06
C GLY A 194 17.34 11.84 8.95
N SER A 195 16.71 11.73 7.78
CA SER A 195 15.70 10.71 7.49
C SER A 195 16.01 9.99 6.17
N THR A 196 15.57 8.74 6.08
CA THR A 196 15.65 7.92 4.86
C THR A 196 14.28 7.27 4.63
N TRP A 197 13.66 7.61 3.51
CA TRP A 197 12.43 7.01 3.01
C TRP A 197 12.83 5.91 2.03
N ILE A 198 12.36 4.70 2.27
CA ILE A 198 12.72 3.52 1.48
C ILE A 198 11.43 2.99 0.85
N ILE A 199 11.39 3.01 -0.48
CA ILE A 199 10.30 2.45 -1.26
C ILE A 199 10.80 1.15 -1.88
N ARG A 200 10.03 0.07 -1.72
CA ARG A 200 10.27 -1.21 -2.39
C ARG A 200 9.13 -1.48 -3.36
N LEU A 201 9.48 -1.71 -4.62
CA LEU A 201 8.53 -1.99 -5.69
C LEU A 201 8.89 -3.32 -6.34
N PRO A 202 7.92 -4.23 -6.56
CA PRO A 202 8.21 -5.47 -7.26
C PRO A 202 8.56 -5.19 -8.73
N LEU A 203 9.55 -5.91 -9.26
CA LEU A 203 9.95 -5.82 -10.68
C LEU A 203 8.88 -6.33 -11.63
N THR A 204 8.07 -7.28 -11.19
CA THR A 204 6.98 -7.85 -11.97
C THR A 204 5.65 -7.22 -11.58
N LEU A 205 4.68 -7.21 -12.49
CA LEU A 205 3.29 -6.97 -12.10
C LEU A 205 2.95 -7.90 -10.93
N ALA A 206 2.19 -7.39 -9.98
CA ALA A 206 1.75 -8.21 -8.85
C ALA A 206 0.84 -9.34 -9.35
N ILE A 207 1.47 -10.46 -9.68
CA ILE A 207 0.76 -11.72 -9.94
C ILE A 207 0.52 -12.33 -8.56
N ILE A 208 -0.72 -12.54 -8.24
CA ILE A 208 -1.11 -13.28 -7.05
C ILE A 208 -1.84 -14.55 -7.42
N GLN A 209 -1.65 -15.58 -6.64
CA GLN A 209 -2.51 -16.74 -6.68
C GLN A 209 -3.81 -16.40 -5.95
N ALA A 210 -4.92 -16.56 -6.64
CA ALA A 210 -6.24 -16.26 -6.11
C ALA A 210 -7.18 -17.44 -6.27
N LEU A 211 -8.12 -17.56 -5.35
CA LEU A 211 -9.29 -18.39 -5.46
C LEU A 211 -10.37 -17.60 -6.20
N MET A 212 -10.79 -18.10 -7.35
CA MET A 212 -11.89 -17.52 -8.11
C MET A 212 -13.21 -18.07 -7.58
N VAL A 213 -14.12 -17.14 -7.26
CA VAL A 213 -15.44 -17.45 -6.68
C VAL A 213 -16.54 -16.71 -7.41
N VAL A 214 -17.78 -17.21 -7.31
CA VAL A 214 -18.95 -16.52 -7.82
C VAL A 214 -19.85 -16.09 -6.66
N VAL A 215 -20.34 -14.87 -6.73
CA VAL A 215 -21.31 -14.29 -5.80
C VAL A 215 -22.35 -13.53 -6.62
N GLY A 216 -23.62 -13.93 -6.55
CA GLY A 216 -24.69 -13.28 -7.31
C GLY A 216 -24.53 -13.36 -8.83
N GLY A 217 -23.82 -14.37 -9.34
CA GLY A 217 -23.51 -14.52 -10.75
C GLY A 217 -22.27 -13.77 -11.24
N GLU A 218 -21.65 -12.93 -10.39
CA GLU A 218 -20.45 -12.16 -10.71
C GLU A 218 -19.18 -12.83 -10.18
N LYS A 219 -18.05 -12.70 -10.93
CA LYS A 219 -16.77 -13.31 -10.59
C LYS A 219 -15.95 -12.43 -9.65
N TYR A 220 -15.46 -13.02 -8.57
CA TYR A 220 -14.58 -12.38 -7.60
C TYR A 220 -13.31 -13.22 -7.39
N ALA A 221 -12.25 -12.56 -6.93
CA ALA A 221 -10.99 -13.18 -6.59
C ALA A 221 -10.67 -12.94 -5.10
N ILE A 222 -10.26 -13.99 -4.40
CA ILE A 222 -9.78 -13.94 -3.00
C ILE A 222 -8.32 -14.39 -3.01
N SER A 223 -7.40 -13.58 -2.47
CA SER A 223 -5.98 -13.95 -2.38
C SER A 223 -5.80 -15.25 -1.60
N LEU A 224 -5.09 -16.23 -2.16
CA LEU A 224 -4.82 -17.51 -1.49
C LEU A 224 -4.04 -17.33 -0.18
N GLY A 225 -3.19 -16.31 -0.10
CA GLY A 225 -2.43 -16.01 1.12
C GLY A 225 -3.28 -15.64 2.34
N SER A 226 -4.54 -15.26 2.14
CA SER A 226 -5.48 -14.97 3.23
C SER A 226 -6.40 -16.14 3.58
N ILE A 227 -6.43 -17.19 2.76
CA ILE A 227 -7.34 -18.33 2.91
C ILE A 227 -6.72 -19.38 3.83
N GLN A 228 -7.48 -19.81 4.83
CA GLN A 228 -7.09 -20.88 5.73
C GLN A 228 -7.67 -22.23 5.29
N THR A 229 -8.96 -22.27 4.97
CA THR A 229 -9.68 -23.48 4.55
C THR A 229 -10.98 -23.09 3.85
N ILE A 230 -11.59 -24.04 3.16
CA ILE A 230 -12.91 -23.92 2.53
C ILE A 230 -13.79 -25.00 3.13
N GLU A 231 -14.96 -24.60 3.61
CA GLU A 231 -15.90 -25.48 4.31
C GLU A 231 -17.26 -25.46 3.64
N ASP A 232 -17.90 -26.62 3.57
CA ASP A 232 -19.30 -26.76 3.20
C ASP A 232 -20.16 -26.76 4.47
N ILE A 233 -21.05 -25.78 4.60
CA ILE A 233 -21.77 -25.50 5.83
C ILE A 233 -23.26 -25.79 5.61
N SER A 234 -23.82 -26.65 6.46
CA SER A 234 -25.27 -26.80 6.53
C SER A 234 -25.91 -25.58 7.21
N PRO A 235 -27.03 -25.09 6.70
CA PRO A 235 -27.80 -24.04 7.39
C PRO A 235 -28.12 -24.34 8.87
N ALA A 236 -28.22 -25.64 9.21
CA ALA A 236 -28.45 -26.09 10.60
C ALA A 236 -27.23 -25.86 11.53
N ASP A 237 -26.03 -25.71 11.01
CA ASP A 237 -24.81 -25.48 11.79
C ASP A 237 -24.59 -24.01 12.12
N ILE A 238 -25.37 -23.12 11.49
CA ILE A 238 -25.27 -21.68 11.70
C ILE A 238 -25.96 -21.30 13.01
N LYS A 239 -25.21 -20.62 13.87
CA LYS A 239 -25.70 -20.09 15.15
C LYS A 239 -25.66 -18.57 15.12
N PHE A 240 -26.42 -17.95 16.02
CA PHE A 240 -26.43 -16.50 16.15
C PHE A 240 -25.80 -16.09 17.50
N VAL A 241 -24.80 -15.23 17.43
CA VAL A 241 -24.18 -14.60 18.59
C VAL A 241 -24.23 -13.08 18.38
N GLN A 242 -24.88 -12.35 19.28
CA GLN A 242 -25.08 -10.90 19.17
C GLN A 242 -25.60 -10.47 17.78
N SER A 243 -26.61 -11.17 17.27
CA SER A 243 -27.21 -10.94 15.95
C SER A 243 -26.28 -11.17 14.74
N LYS A 244 -25.10 -11.77 14.94
CA LYS A 244 -24.19 -12.18 13.86
C LYS A 244 -24.27 -13.69 13.65
N GLU A 245 -24.29 -14.10 12.39
CA GLU A 245 -24.17 -15.51 12.01
C GLU A 245 -22.76 -16.01 12.35
N VAL A 246 -22.66 -17.15 13.00
CA VAL A 246 -21.39 -17.79 13.35
C VAL A 246 -21.46 -19.29 13.13
N ILE A 247 -20.29 -19.90 12.88
CA ILE A 247 -20.12 -21.36 12.92
C ILE A 247 -19.08 -21.73 13.98
N THR A 248 -19.14 -22.97 14.43
CA THR A 248 -18.07 -23.54 15.28
C THR A 248 -17.23 -24.48 14.44
N LEU A 249 -15.98 -24.10 14.19
CA LEU A 249 -15.02 -24.90 13.44
C LEU A 249 -13.82 -25.25 14.33
N ARG A 250 -13.58 -26.54 14.54
CA ARG A 250 -12.45 -27.04 15.37
C ARG A 250 -12.35 -26.38 16.76
N GLY A 251 -13.50 -26.10 17.38
CA GLY A 251 -13.58 -25.45 18.68
C GLY A 251 -13.52 -23.92 18.68
N ASN A 252 -13.29 -23.30 17.54
CA ASN A 252 -13.32 -21.84 17.39
C ASN A 252 -14.66 -21.36 16.84
N VAL A 253 -15.15 -20.22 17.36
CA VAL A 253 -16.32 -19.54 16.84
C VAL A 253 -15.89 -18.57 15.76
N ILE A 254 -16.34 -18.80 14.53
CA ILE A 254 -15.98 -18.00 13.36
C ILE A 254 -17.22 -17.22 12.88
N PRO A 255 -17.16 -15.90 12.81
CA PRO A 255 -18.23 -15.09 12.24
C PRO A 255 -18.36 -15.33 10.73
N LEU A 256 -19.60 -15.38 10.24
CA LEU A 256 -19.89 -15.49 8.82
C LEU A 256 -20.21 -14.12 8.22
N VAL A 257 -19.64 -13.87 7.05
CA VAL A 257 -19.89 -12.68 6.24
C VAL A 257 -20.54 -13.11 4.93
N ARG A 258 -21.81 -12.75 4.75
CA ARG A 258 -22.51 -13.00 3.49
C ARG A 258 -22.08 -11.96 2.46
N LEU A 259 -21.22 -12.37 1.52
CA LEU A 259 -20.65 -11.43 0.52
C LEU A 259 -21.75 -10.79 -0.35
N ASN A 260 -22.81 -11.52 -0.68
CA ASN A 260 -23.93 -10.96 -1.43
C ASN A 260 -24.56 -9.75 -0.73
N LYS A 261 -24.73 -9.80 0.61
CA LYS A 261 -25.26 -8.68 1.40
C LYS A 261 -24.29 -7.51 1.48
N VAL A 262 -23.01 -7.81 1.68
CA VAL A 262 -21.94 -6.78 1.77
C VAL A 262 -21.76 -6.05 0.45
N LEU A 263 -21.82 -6.80 -0.66
CA LEU A 263 -21.66 -6.25 -2.02
C LEU A 263 -22.97 -5.67 -2.60
N GLY A 264 -24.11 -5.85 -1.89
CA GLY A 264 -25.41 -5.37 -2.35
C GLY A 264 -25.95 -6.11 -3.57
N ILE A 265 -25.65 -7.42 -3.68
CA ILE A 265 -26.03 -8.27 -4.81
C ILE A 265 -27.03 -9.32 -4.33
N GLU A 266 -27.96 -9.73 -5.20
CA GLU A 266 -28.88 -10.83 -4.89
C GLU A 266 -28.14 -12.17 -4.95
N SER A 267 -28.40 -13.05 -3.96
CA SER A 267 -27.85 -14.42 -3.98
C SER A 267 -28.58 -15.27 -5.00
N THR A 268 -27.84 -16.14 -5.68
CA THR A 268 -28.40 -17.14 -6.58
C THR A 268 -28.82 -18.41 -5.85
N LYS A 269 -28.37 -18.60 -4.60
CA LYS A 269 -28.70 -19.78 -3.78
C LYS A 269 -29.97 -19.60 -2.95
N LYS A 270 -30.68 -20.70 -2.74
CA LYS A 270 -31.85 -20.76 -1.86
C LYS A 270 -31.41 -20.87 -0.41
N GLU A 271 -32.31 -20.47 0.52
CA GLU A 271 -32.02 -20.44 1.96
C GLU A 271 -31.80 -21.81 2.60
N ASP A 272 -32.30 -22.88 1.99
CA ASP A 272 -32.18 -24.27 2.44
C ASP A 272 -31.01 -25.05 1.84
N GLU A 273 -30.26 -24.44 0.94
CA GLU A 273 -29.07 -25.06 0.34
C GLU A 273 -27.83 -24.91 1.22
N ASN A 274 -26.91 -25.88 1.13
CA ASN A 274 -25.61 -25.78 1.77
C ASN A 274 -24.85 -24.56 1.28
N LEU A 275 -24.13 -23.92 2.21
CA LEU A 275 -23.34 -22.73 1.95
C LEU A 275 -21.86 -23.09 1.86
N ILE A 276 -21.17 -22.48 0.92
CA ILE A 276 -19.71 -22.58 0.82
C ILE A 276 -19.12 -21.39 1.57
N ALA A 277 -18.31 -21.65 2.59
CA ALA A 277 -17.60 -20.64 3.34
C ALA A 277 -16.09 -20.73 3.09
N VAL A 278 -15.51 -19.67 2.59
CA VAL A 278 -14.06 -19.48 2.51
C VAL A 278 -13.60 -18.84 3.81
N ILE A 279 -12.90 -19.63 4.63
CA ILE A 279 -12.38 -19.15 5.91
C ILE A 279 -11.10 -18.35 5.65
N VAL A 280 -11.16 -17.05 5.92
CA VAL A 280 -10.02 -16.13 5.79
C VAL A 280 -9.49 -15.74 7.17
N LYS A 281 -8.17 -15.49 7.23
CA LYS A 281 -7.47 -15.14 8.47
C LYS A 281 -6.45 -14.03 8.25
N LYS A 282 -6.37 -13.10 9.23
CA LYS A 282 -5.28 -12.13 9.35
C LYS A 282 -4.93 -11.90 10.82
N GLY A 283 -3.71 -12.28 11.22
CA GLY A 283 -3.33 -12.28 12.62
C GLY A 283 -4.27 -13.16 13.44
N ASP A 284 -4.93 -12.59 14.46
CA ASP A 284 -5.88 -13.29 15.33
C ASP A 284 -7.34 -13.22 14.85
N LYS A 285 -7.62 -12.43 13.80
CA LYS A 285 -8.98 -12.31 13.26
C LYS A 285 -9.24 -13.37 12.20
N GLN A 286 -10.45 -13.92 12.21
CA GLN A 286 -10.95 -14.89 11.24
C GLN A 286 -12.38 -14.56 10.86
N ALA A 287 -12.78 -14.86 9.60
CA ALA A 287 -14.15 -14.80 9.15
C ALA A 287 -14.40 -15.86 8.08
N GLY A 288 -15.63 -16.34 7.96
CA GLY A 288 -16.09 -17.21 6.88
C GLY A 288 -16.84 -16.38 5.84
N LEU A 289 -16.26 -16.22 4.66
CA LEU A 289 -16.88 -15.52 3.54
C LEU A 289 -17.80 -16.47 2.80
N ILE A 290 -19.11 -16.19 2.81
CA ILE A 290 -20.10 -17.02 2.11
C ILE A 290 -20.15 -16.64 0.65
N ILE A 291 -19.96 -17.66 -0.20
CA ILE A 291 -19.97 -17.56 -1.66
C ILE A 291 -21.04 -18.49 -2.27
N ASP A 292 -21.39 -18.24 -3.53
CA ASP A 292 -22.36 -19.09 -4.23
C ASP A 292 -21.66 -20.31 -4.88
N GLU A 293 -20.54 -20.09 -5.59
CA GLU A 293 -19.80 -21.14 -6.27
C GLU A 293 -18.28 -20.96 -6.16
N LEU A 294 -17.58 -22.08 -6.22
CA LEU A 294 -16.13 -22.17 -6.27
C LEU A 294 -15.69 -22.48 -7.69
N MET A 295 -14.91 -21.60 -8.34
CA MET A 295 -14.40 -21.83 -9.70
C MET A 295 -13.04 -22.53 -9.70
N GLY A 296 -12.21 -22.32 -8.67
CA GLY A 296 -10.86 -22.88 -8.56
C GLY A 296 -9.78 -21.82 -8.37
N GLN A 297 -8.54 -22.29 -8.35
CA GLN A 297 -7.37 -21.43 -8.18
C GLN A 297 -6.84 -20.94 -9.53
N GLN A 298 -6.46 -19.67 -9.60
CA GLN A 298 -5.89 -19.07 -10.79
C GLN A 298 -4.84 -18.01 -10.42
N GLU A 299 -3.80 -17.89 -11.23
CA GLU A 299 -2.90 -16.75 -11.17
C GLU A 299 -3.55 -15.54 -11.85
N ILE A 300 -3.60 -14.43 -11.15
CA ILE A 300 -4.20 -13.19 -11.64
C ILE A 300 -3.25 -12.01 -11.49
N VAL A 301 -3.38 -11.06 -12.40
CA VAL A 301 -2.64 -9.78 -12.35
C VAL A 301 -3.53 -8.74 -11.69
N ILE A 302 -3.06 -8.15 -10.59
CA ILE A 302 -3.79 -7.06 -9.94
C ILE A 302 -3.70 -5.80 -10.78
N LYS A 303 -4.85 -5.21 -11.08
CA LYS A 303 -4.98 -3.88 -11.67
C LYS A 303 -5.73 -2.96 -10.71
N SER A 304 -5.21 -1.75 -10.49
CA SER A 304 -5.94 -0.76 -9.69
C SER A 304 -7.18 -0.28 -10.44
N LEU A 305 -8.27 -0.01 -9.70
CA LEU A 305 -9.54 0.44 -10.27
C LEU A 305 -9.53 1.86 -10.83
N GLY A 306 -8.38 2.57 -10.77
CA GLY A 306 -8.27 3.95 -11.22
C GLY A 306 -9.04 4.97 -10.36
N LYS A 307 -9.02 6.24 -10.80
CA LYS A 307 -9.64 7.36 -10.06
C LYS A 307 -11.15 7.51 -10.31
N TYR A 308 -11.67 6.86 -11.34
CA TYR A 308 -13.05 7.06 -11.82
C TYR A 308 -14.06 6.07 -11.23
N ILE A 309 -13.59 5.01 -10.57
CA ILE A 309 -14.46 4.03 -9.92
C ILE A 309 -14.50 4.35 -8.43
N ASN A 310 -15.70 4.55 -7.88
CA ASN A 310 -15.88 4.70 -6.44
C ASN A 310 -15.33 3.45 -5.74
N LYS A 311 -14.30 3.60 -4.92
CA LYS A 311 -13.68 2.50 -4.20
C LYS A 311 -14.63 2.05 -3.09
N SER A 312 -15.24 0.88 -3.26
CA SER A 312 -15.76 0.13 -2.13
C SER A 312 -14.59 -0.30 -1.24
N LYS A 313 -14.75 -0.25 0.07
CA LYS A 313 -13.69 -0.67 1.00
C LYS A 313 -13.39 -2.16 0.88
N GLU A 314 -14.36 -2.91 0.42
CA GLU A 314 -14.34 -4.36 0.27
C GLU A 314 -13.60 -4.84 -0.98
N ILE A 315 -13.22 -3.91 -1.89
CA ILE A 315 -12.54 -4.22 -3.16
C ILE A 315 -11.15 -3.59 -3.20
N SER A 316 -10.12 -4.42 -3.32
CA SER A 316 -8.72 -3.98 -3.41
C SER A 316 -8.26 -3.67 -4.84
N GLY A 317 -8.91 -4.26 -5.85
CA GLY A 317 -8.53 -4.11 -7.24
C GLY A 317 -9.42 -4.90 -8.18
N ALA A 318 -8.97 -5.05 -9.42
CA ALA A 318 -9.61 -5.88 -10.42
C ALA A 318 -8.56 -6.69 -11.19
N THR A 319 -9.00 -7.73 -11.86
CA THR A 319 -8.21 -8.48 -12.84
C THR A 319 -9.02 -8.70 -14.11
N ILE A 320 -8.33 -8.95 -15.22
CA ILE A 320 -8.95 -9.37 -16.47
C ILE A 320 -8.59 -10.85 -16.65
N LEU A 321 -9.59 -11.69 -16.73
CA LEU A 321 -9.43 -13.13 -16.90
C LEU A 321 -9.08 -13.48 -18.36
N GLY A 322 -8.67 -14.74 -18.59
CA GLY A 322 -8.30 -15.20 -19.93
C GLY A 322 -9.43 -15.18 -20.97
N ASP A 323 -10.68 -15.16 -20.54
CA ASP A 323 -11.88 -14.99 -21.36
C ASP A 323 -12.24 -13.52 -21.65
N GLY A 324 -11.48 -12.59 -21.10
CA GLY A 324 -11.71 -11.13 -21.23
C GLY A 324 -12.68 -10.55 -20.20
N GLU A 325 -13.27 -11.36 -19.33
CA GLU A 325 -14.13 -10.89 -18.25
C GLU A 325 -13.33 -10.22 -17.14
N VAL A 326 -13.95 -9.27 -16.46
CA VAL A 326 -13.34 -8.58 -15.33
C VAL A 326 -13.81 -9.25 -14.04
N ALA A 327 -12.85 -9.63 -13.19
CA ALA A 327 -13.14 -10.08 -11.83
C ALA A 327 -12.63 -9.04 -10.81
N LEU A 328 -13.45 -8.73 -9.80
CA LEU A 328 -13.06 -7.83 -8.72
C LEU A 328 -12.30 -8.61 -7.64
N ILE A 329 -11.24 -8.00 -7.11
CA ILE A 329 -10.42 -8.62 -6.06
C ILE A 329 -10.92 -8.12 -4.70
N LEU A 330 -11.33 -9.05 -3.85
CA LEU A 330 -11.85 -8.75 -2.51
C LEU A 330 -10.72 -8.35 -1.56
N ASP A 331 -10.95 -7.29 -0.79
CA ASP A 331 -10.08 -6.92 0.34
C ASP A 331 -10.50 -7.69 1.59
N THR A 332 -9.83 -8.80 1.85
CA THR A 332 -10.08 -9.61 3.04
C THR A 332 -9.83 -8.88 4.36
N ASN A 333 -9.03 -7.80 4.36
CA ASN A 333 -8.78 -7.01 5.57
C ASN A 333 -9.97 -6.13 5.92
N ALA A 334 -10.67 -5.63 4.91
CA ALA A 334 -11.87 -4.82 5.13
C ALA A 334 -13.09 -5.68 5.51
N LEU A 335 -13.03 -6.99 5.23
CA LEU A 335 -14.09 -7.96 5.54
C LEU A 335 -13.91 -8.63 6.91
N LEU A 336 -12.74 -8.52 7.56
CA LEU A 336 -12.38 -9.00 8.89
C LEU A 336 -12.56 -7.91 9.96
#